data_92232eb1be7f932c941c3098b647719f
#
_entry.id   92232eb1be7f932c941c3098b647719f
#
_cell.length_a   1.000
_cell.length_b   1.000
_cell.length_c   1.000
_cell.angle_alpha   90.00
_cell.angle_beta   90.00
_cell.angle_gamma   90.00
#
_symmetry.space_group_name_H-M   'P 1'
#
loop_
_entity.id
_entity.type
_entity.pdbx_description
1 polymer ?
#
loop_
_entity_poly.entity_id
_entity_poly.type
_entity_poly.pdbx_seq_one_letter_code
_entity_poly.pdbx_strand_id
1 'polypeptide(L)'
;YYYSKGIEVGIDGEVLPVLTMRVNYKNKTDNSAYVNTDYSFFNKEKTYRTNPPIFETRINSLNLGFDLDFRDYIEDGFFRRRTSLGRSYVIFSADVTYSNPDFLSSDLNFTKYELSAFTFIRTFKSAYMNINLYGRMTNGVTPYQDLYSLPGNIDVVFNSNTFRTLNINEIIGDKIITLHLTHEFR
;
A
#
# COMPACT_ATOMS: atom_id res chain seq x y z
N TYR A 1 -5.19 -14.31 -12.02
CA TYR A 1 -4.46 -13.14 -12.51
C TYR A 1 -5.40 -12.23 -13.27
N TYR A 2 -5.13 -10.94 -13.26
CA TYR A 2 -5.85 -9.92 -14.03
C TYR A 2 -4.85 -8.86 -14.51
N TYR A 3 -5.26 -8.03 -15.45
CA TYR A 3 -4.49 -6.87 -15.86
C TYR A 3 -5.33 -5.61 -15.70
N SER A 4 -4.66 -4.54 -15.29
CA SER A 4 -5.26 -3.21 -15.16
C SER A 4 -4.70 -2.31 -16.23
N LYS A 5 -5.57 -1.53 -16.85
CA LYS A 5 -5.21 -0.47 -17.79
C LYS A 5 -5.86 0.83 -17.33
N GLY A 6 -5.10 1.91 -17.32
CA GLY A 6 -5.65 3.17 -16.86
C GLY A 6 -4.68 4.33 -16.92
N ILE A 7 -5.13 5.46 -16.39
CA ILE A 7 -4.38 6.70 -16.24
C ILE A 7 -4.53 7.16 -14.79
N GLU A 8 -3.44 7.62 -14.23
CA GLU A 8 -3.40 8.29 -12.93
C GLU A 8 -2.72 9.64 -13.10
N VAL A 9 -3.36 10.68 -12.59
CA VAL A 9 -2.84 12.05 -12.61
C VAL A 9 -2.96 12.61 -11.20
N GLY A 10 -1.89 13.19 -10.71
CA GLY A 10 -1.88 13.74 -9.36
C GLY A 10 -0.96 14.93 -9.22
N ILE A 11 -1.14 15.61 -8.13
CA ILE A 11 -0.28 16.66 -7.63
C ILE A 11 0.00 16.43 -6.15
N ASP A 12 1.23 16.58 -5.76
CA ASP A 12 1.66 16.57 -4.38
C ASP A 12 2.57 17.76 -4.08
N GLY A 13 2.61 18.17 -2.83
CA GLY A 13 3.45 19.28 -2.41
C GLY A 13 3.53 19.43 -0.90
N GLU A 14 4.63 20.02 -0.45
CA GLU A 14 4.83 20.41 0.94
C GLU A 14 4.05 21.70 1.20
N VAL A 15 3.01 21.62 2.03
CA VAL A 15 2.16 22.75 2.45
C VAL A 15 2.75 23.43 3.69
N LEU A 16 3.29 22.63 4.59
CA LEU A 16 4.04 23.05 5.78
C LEU A 16 5.31 22.19 5.90
N PRO A 17 6.33 22.64 6.63
CA PRO A 17 7.58 21.89 6.77
C PRO A 17 7.44 20.42 7.20
N VAL A 18 6.35 20.09 7.88
CA VAL A 18 6.07 18.70 8.32
C VAL A 18 4.92 18.05 7.56
N LEU A 19 4.20 18.82 6.73
CA LEU A 19 2.97 18.37 6.07
C LEU A 19 3.13 18.38 4.56
N THR A 20 3.02 17.23 3.94
CA THR A 20 2.83 17.05 2.50
C THR A 20 1.40 16.65 2.22
N MET A 21 0.77 17.24 1.23
CA MET A 21 -0.56 16.88 0.76
C MET A 21 -0.49 16.32 -0.66
N ARG A 22 -1.40 15.40 -0.97
CA ARG A 22 -1.56 14.77 -2.29
C ARG A 22 -3.01 14.80 -2.71
N VAL A 23 -3.23 15.06 -4.00
CA VAL A 23 -4.52 14.88 -4.65
C VAL A 23 -4.29 14.12 -5.94
N ASN A 24 -4.92 12.94 -6.09
CA ASN A 24 -4.77 12.10 -7.26
C ASN A 24 -6.14 11.75 -7.83
N TYR A 25 -6.25 11.77 -9.15
CA TYR A 25 -7.35 11.18 -9.89
C TYR A 25 -6.87 9.94 -10.62
N LYS A 26 -7.62 8.86 -10.50
CA LYS A 26 -7.30 7.57 -11.13
C LYS A 26 -8.49 7.05 -11.91
N ASN A 27 -8.24 6.70 -13.16
CA ASN A 27 -9.14 5.96 -14.02
C ASN A 27 -8.47 4.63 -14.35
N LYS A 28 -9.05 3.51 -13.95
CA LYS A 28 -8.55 2.18 -14.29
C LYS A 28 -9.68 1.25 -14.72
N THR A 29 -9.35 0.33 -15.62
CA THR A 29 -10.21 -0.79 -15.98
C THR A 29 -9.48 -2.08 -15.67
N ASP A 30 -10.09 -2.93 -14.86
CA ASP A 30 -9.57 -4.24 -14.48
C ASP A 30 -10.24 -5.30 -15.35
N ASN A 31 -9.43 -6.12 -16.03
CA ASN A 31 -9.91 -7.17 -16.94
C ASN A 31 -9.30 -8.51 -16.56
N SER A 32 -10.05 -9.58 -16.80
CA SER A 32 -9.58 -10.95 -16.59
C SER A 32 -8.41 -11.28 -17.51
N ALA A 33 -7.39 -11.91 -16.96
CA ALA A 33 -6.30 -12.45 -17.74
C ALA A 33 -6.56 -13.93 -18.05
N TYR A 34 -6.41 -14.32 -19.29
CA TYR A 34 -6.60 -15.69 -19.74
C TYR A 34 -5.25 -16.35 -20.02
N VAL A 35 -5.15 -17.64 -19.73
CA VAL A 35 -3.97 -18.43 -20.11
C VAL A 35 -4.12 -18.82 -21.59
N ASN A 36 -3.26 -18.27 -22.43
CA ASN A 36 -3.30 -18.47 -23.88
C ASN A 36 -2.24 -19.46 -24.40
N THR A 37 -1.53 -20.15 -23.52
CA THR A 37 -0.45 -21.05 -23.92
C THR A 37 -0.38 -22.28 -23.02
N ASP A 38 -0.17 -23.44 -23.64
CA ASP A 38 0.15 -24.70 -22.96
C ASP A 38 1.67 -24.98 -23.01
N TYR A 39 2.45 -24.03 -23.49
CA TYR A 39 3.89 -24.20 -23.68
C TYR A 39 4.61 -24.25 -22.34
N SER A 40 5.41 -25.29 -22.14
CA SER A 40 6.33 -25.43 -21.02
C SER A 40 7.70 -25.87 -21.52
N PHE A 41 8.77 -25.18 -21.13
CA PHE A 41 10.12 -25.46 -21.58
C PHE A 41 10.65 -26.81 -21.05
N PHE A 42 10.30 -27.15 -19.80
CA PHE A 42 10.83 -28.34 -19.10
C PHE A 42 9.83 -29.48 -18.96
N ASN A 43 8.55 -29.23 -19.15
CA ASN A 43 7.52 -30.26 -19.01
C ASN A 43 6.46 -30.12 -20.09
N LYS A 44 6.57 -30.94 -21.15
CA LYS A 44 5.68 -30.90 -22.30
C LYS A 44 4.23 -31.33 -22.01
N GLU A 45 4.00 -32.01 -20.89
CA GLU A 45 2.69 -32.49 -20.47
C GLU A 45 2.04 -31.57 -19.41
N LYS A 46 2.66 -30.43 -19.13
CA LYS A 46 2.17 -29.52 -18.13
C LYS A 46 0.88 -28.83 -18.60
N THR A 47 -0.20 -29.12 -17.92
CA THR A 47 -1.45 -28.35 -18.07
C THR A 47 -1.46 -27.18 -17.10
N TYR A 48 -1.66 -25.97 -17.61
CA TYR A 48 -1.84 -24.81 -16.77
C TYR A 48 -3.29 -24.74 -16.26
N ARG A 49 -3.45 -24.45 -14.97
CA ARG A 49 -4.78 -24.21 -14.42
C ARG A 49 -5.38 -22.97 -15.07
N THR A 50 -6.65 -23.05 -15.43
CA THR A 50 -7.40 -21.89 -15.91
C THR A 50 -7.40 -20.81 -14.82
N ASN A 51 -7.10 -19.58 -15.21
CA ASN A 51 -7.23 -18.44 -14.32
C ASN A 51 -8.73 -18.15 -14.10
N PRO A 52 -9.23 -18.14 -12.85
CA PRO A 52 -10.62 -17.77 -12.61
C PRO A 52 -10.85 -16.32 -13.06
N PRO A 53 -12.00 -16.04 -13.71
CA PRO A 53 -12.33 -14.68 -14.10
C PRO A 53 -12.49 -13.78 -12.87
N ILE A 54 -12.11 -12.52 -13.02
CA ILE A 54 -12.39 -11.50 -12.02
C ILE A 54 -13.70 -10.79 -12.34
N PHE A 55 -14.19 -10.02 -11.41
CA PHE A 55 -15.27 -9.06 -11.67
C PHE A 55 -14.67 -7.86 -12.42
N GLU A 56 -14.85 -7.84 -13.75
CA GLU A 56 -14.31 -6.77 -14.60
C GLU A 56 -15.01 -5.44 -14.27
N THR A 57 -14.22 -4.43 -13.99
CA THR A 57 -14.72 -3.14 -13.50
C THR A 57 -13.93 -1.98 -14.07
N ARG A 58 -14.65 -0.90 -14.33
CA ARG A 58 -14.05 0.42 -14.55
C ARG A 58 -14.17 1.24 -13.27
N ILE A 59 -13.05 1.66 -12.74
CA ILE A 59 -12.98 2.41 -11.50
C ILE A 59 -12.41 3.80 -11.79
N ASN A 60 -13.22 4.82 -11.48
CA ASN A 60 -12.79 6.20 -11.42
C ASN A 60 -12.79 6.62 -9.96
N SER A 61 -11.68 7.13 -9.48
CA SER A 61 -11.54 7.49 -8.08
C SER A 61 -10.74 8.78 -7.89
N LEU A 62 -11.08 9.49 -6.84
CA LEU A 62 -10.33 10.63 -6.33
C LEU A 62 -9.68 10.21 -5.01
N ASN A 63 -8.38 10.45 -4.88
CA ASN A 63 -7.61 10.22 -3.67
C ASN A 63 -7.15 11.55 -3.09
N LEU A 64 -7.33 11.71 -1.79
CA LEU A 64 -6.77 12.77 -0.98
C LEU A 64 -5.88 12.15 0.08
N GLY A 65 -4.60 12.50 0.08
CA GLY A 65 -3.61 12.00 1.03
C GLY A 65 -2.87 13.11 1.74
N PHE A 66 -2.35 12.80 2.92
CA PHE A 66 -1.42 13.66 3.63
C PHE A 66 -0.38 12.85 4.39
N ASP A 67 0.83 13.40 4.46
CA ASP A 67 1.94 12.87 5.22
C ASP A 67 2.40 13.91 6.25
N LEU A 68 2.51 13.48 7.50
CA LEU A 68 3.14 14.23 8.58
C LEU A 68 4.48 13.58 8.91
N ASP A 69 5.56 14.26 8.62
CA ASP A 69 6.92 13.78 8.84
C ASP A 69 7.65 14.67 9.85
N PHE A 70 7.82 14.14 11.05
CA PHE A 70 8.45 14.85 12.18
C PHE A 70 9.96 14.62 12.30
N ARG A 71 10.61 14.15 11.22
CA ARG A 71 12.07 14.10 11.19
C ARG A 71 12.67 15.50 11.12
N ASP A 72 13.84 15.66 11.71
CA ASP A 72 14.61 16.90 11.60
C ASP A 72 15.05 17.17 10.15
N TYR A 73 15.31 18.42 9.83
CA TYR A 73 15.90 18.84 8.56
C TYR A 73 17.38 19.13 8.71
N ILE A 74 18.13 18.80 7.67
CA ILE A 74 19.49 19.29 7.44
C ILE A 74 19.43 20.20 6.22
N GLU A 75 19.95 21.40 6.35
CA GLU A 75 20.16 22.33 5.25
C GLU A 75 21.59 22.16 4.74
N ASP A 76 21.72 21.86 3.44
CA ASP A 76 22.99 21.70 2.74
C ASP A 76 22.97 22.62 1.50
N GLY A 77 23.39 23.86 1.72
CA GLY A 77 23.35 24.91 0.71
C GLY A 77 21.92 25.22 0.26
N PHE A 78 21.62 24.91 -1.01
CA PHE A 78 20.28 25.12 -1.59
C PHE A 78 19.31 23.95 -1.38
N PHE A 79 19.79 22.86 -0.77
CA PHE A 79 18.98 21.66 -0.59
C PHE A 79 18.62 21.47 0.88
N ARG A 80 17.36 21.13 1.10
CA ARG A 80 16.83 20.76 2.40
C ARG A 80 16.48 19.28 2.39
N ARG A 81 17.08 18.50 3.28
CA ARG A 81 16.85 17.05 3.39
C ARG A 81 16.40 16.66 4.78
N ARG A 82 15.44 15.75 4.85
CA ARG A 82 15.05 15.15 6.13
C ARG A 82 16.12 14.17 6.60
N THR A 83 16.36 14.16 7.90
CA THR A 83 17.32 13.27 8.52
C THR A 83 16.70 12.46 9.63
N SER A 84 17.13 11.20 9.75
CA SER A 84 16.80 10.32 10.86
C SER A 84 17.97 10.13 11.83
N LEU A 85 19.04 10.93 11.71
CA LEU A 85 20.27 10.77 12.48
C LEU A 85 20.04 11.07 13.97
N GLY A 86 19.95 10.01 14.74
CA GLY A 86 20.16 10.04 16.19
C GLY A 86 19.00 10.43 17.08
N ARG A 87 17.86 10.85 16.55
CA ARG A 87 16.67 11.21 17.33
C ARG A 87 15.49 10.29 17.07
N SER A 88 14.63 10.17 18.08
CA SER A 88 13.34 9.54 17.90
C SER A 88 12.44 10.41 17.02
N TYR A 89 11.67 9.79 16.14
CA TYR A 89 10.75 10.49 15.24
C TYR A 89 9.51 9.67 14.92
N VAL A 90 8.51 10.36 14.40
CA VAL A 90 7.27 9.75 13.91
C VAL A 90 7.03 10.20 12.47
N ILE A 91 6.55 9.29 11.65
CA ILE A 91 5.99 9.59 10.33
C ILE A 91 4.57 9.04 10.33
N PHE A 92 3.61 9.84 9.94
CA PHE A 92 2.22 9.47 9.85
C PHE A 92 1.70 9.77 8.46
N SER A 93 0.96 8.84 7.86
CA SER A 93 0.32 9.03 6.56
C SER A 93 -1.14 8.60 6.63
N ALA A 94 -2.00 9.35 5.98
CA ALA A 94 -3.39 8.95 5.78
C ALA A 94 -3.84 9.30 4.37
N ASP A 95 -4.64 8.40 3.80
CA ASP A 95 -5.24 8.52 2.48
C ASP A 95 -6.72 8.18 2.52
N VAL A 96 -7.51 8.95 1.80
CA VAL A 96 -8.93 8.68 1.56
C VAL A 96 -9.14 8.60 0.06
N THR A 97 -9.63 7.48 -0.42
CA THR A 97 -9.98 7.28 -1.83
C THR A 97 -11.49 7.15 -1.96
N TYR A 98 -12.08 7.98 -2.78
CA TYR A 98 -13.51 8.00 -3.04
C TYR A 98 -13.81 7.63 -4.49
N SER A 99 -14.80 6.77 -4.69
CA SER A 99 -15.33 6.36 -5.99
C SER A 99 -16.85 6.30 -5.92
N ASN A 100 -17.51 6.86 -6.93
CA ASN A 100 -18.97 6.92 -6.96
C ASN A 100 -19.45 6.91 -8.42
N PRO A 101 -20.48 6.10 -8.77
CA PRO A 101 -21.04 6.05 -10.11
C PRO A 101 -21.63 7.39 -10.59
N ASP A 102 -22.31 8.10 -9.70
CA ASP A 102 -23.06 9.30 -10.07
C ASP A 102 -22.15 10.50 -10.35
N PHE A 103 -21.03 10.61 -9.60
CA PHE A 103 -20.11 11.75 -9.70
C PHE A 103 -18.93 11.47 -10.62
N LEU A 104 -18.38 10.26 -10.55
CA LEU A 104 -17.15 9.90 -11.27
C LEU A 104 -17.38 8.91 -12.40
N SER A 105 -18.63 8.50 -12.66
CA SER A 105 -18.96 7.48 -13.67
C SER A 105 -18.16 6.18 -13.48
N SER A 106 -18.02 5.76 -12.24
CA SER A 106 -17.36 4.52 -11.84
C SER A 106 -18.39 3.39 -11.77
N ASP A 107 -17.97 2.15 -12.00
CA ASP A 107 -18.85 0.98 -11.80
C ASP A 107 -19.06 0.66 -10.31
N LEU A 108 -18.21 1.22 -9.44
CA LEU A 108 -18.21 0.91 -8.01
C LEU A 108 -18.43 2.17 -7.15
N ASN A 109 -19.18 1.98 -6.07
CA ASN A 109 -19.37 2.96 -5.02
C ASN A 109 -18.66 2.50 -3.76
N PHE A 110 -17.54 3.17 -3.41
CA PHE A 110 -16.78 2.88 -2.21
C PHE A 110 -16.03 4.11 -1.69
N THR A 111 -15.69 4.04 -0.40
CA THR A 111 -14.68 4.91 0.22
C THR A 111 -13.64 4.04 0.90
N LYS A 112 -12.37 4.19 0.51
CA LYS A 112 -11.23 3.52 1.12
C LYS A 112 -10.50 4.49 2.04
N TYR A 113 -10.15 4.02 3.22
CA TYR A 113 -9.32 4.71 4.19
C TYR A 113 -8.05 3.91 4.40
N GLU A 114 -6.92 4.56 4.29
CA GLU A 114 -5.61 3.97 4.57
C GLU A 114 -4.90 4.86 5.59
N LEU A 115 -4.27 4.22 6.56
CA LEU A 115 -3.59 4.89 7.65
C LEU A 115 -2.31 4.15 7.96
N SER A 116 -1.20 4.87 8.03
CA SER A 116 0.06 4.30 8.48
C SER A 116 0.76 5.22 9.47
N ALA A 117 1.41 4.62 10.45
CA ALA A 117 2.25 5.32 11.39
C ALA A 117 3.55 4.53 11.60
N PHE A 118 4.67 5.16 11.35
CA PHE A 118 5.98 4.65 11.65
C PHE A 118 6.61 5.47 12.76
N THR A 119 7.05 4.79 13.83
CA THR A 119 7.73 5.43 14.95
C THR A 119 9.08 4.76 15.16
N PHE A 120 10.13 5.56 15.17
CA PHE A 120 11.48 5.17 15.56
C PHE A 120 11.76 5.76 16.95
N ILE A 121 12.07 4.90 17.91
CA ILE A 121 12.37 5.30 19.30
C ILE A 121 13.77 4.82 19.66
N ARG A 122 14.64 5.75 20.02
CA ARG A 122 15.93 5.41 20.60
C ARG A 122 15.75 5.06 22.08
N THR A 123 16.05 3.82 22.46
CA THR A 123 15.78 3.31 23.83
C THR A 123 17.03 3.38 24.71
N PHE A 124 18.18 2.92 24.22
CA PHE A 124 19.46 2.94 24.93
C PHE A 124 20.55 3.49 23.99
N LYS A 125 21.81 3.56 24.46
CA LYS A 125 22.92 4.12 23.67
C LYS A 125 23.02 3.54 22.26
N SER A 126 22.81 2.24 22.11
CA SER A 126 22.93 1.53 20.84
C SER A 126 21.67 0.72 20.45
N ALA A 127 20.59 0.81 21.24
CA ALA A 127 19.35 0.09 20.99
C ALA A 127 18.24 1.04 20.48
N TYR A 128 17.37 0.51 19.63
CA TYR A 128 16.22 1.25 19.12
C TYR A 128 15.02 0.34 18.93
N MET A 129 13.84 0.95 18.94
CA MET A 129 12.58 0.29 18.72
C MET A 129 11.86 0.93 17.53
N ASN A 130 11.43 0.09 16.61
CA ASN A 130 10.57 0.46 15.49
C ASN A 130 9.15 -0.03 15.75
N ILE A 131 8.19 0.86 15.59
CA ILE A 131 6.76 0.56 15.67
C ILE A 131 6.15 0.93 14.32
N ASN A 132 5.55 -0.04 13.63
CA ASN A 132 4.81 0.16 12.39
C ASN A 132 3.35 -0.22 12.63
N LEU A 133 2.47 0.76 12.59
CA LEU A 133 1.03 0.59 12.57
C LEU A 133 0.53 0.83 11.16
N TYR A 134 -0.31 -0.05 10.66
CA TYR A 134 -0.92 0.09 9.36
C TYR A 134 -2.38 -0.37 9.41
N GLY A 135 -3.27 0.43 8.89
CA GLY A 135 -4.70 0.16 8.85
C GLY A 135 -5.29 0.48 7.48
N ARG A 136 -6.17 -0.39 7.01
CA ARG A 136 -6.99 -0.17 5.81
C ARG A 136 -8.42 -0.58 6.07
N MET A 137 -9.33 0.20 5.53
CA MET A 137 -10.76 -0.08 5.58
C MET A 137 -11.43 0.40 4.30
N THR A 138 -12.31 -0.44 3.73
CA THR A 138 -13.18 -0.03 2.64
C THR A 138 -14.64 -0.10 3.10
N ASN A 139 -15.36 0.99 2.88
CA ASN A 139 -16.81 1.04 3.00
C ASN A 139 -17.40 1.06 1.60
N GLY A 140 -18.37 0.18 1.31
CA GLY A 140 -18.99 0.03 0.01
C GLY A 140 -18.67 -1.29 -0.66
N VAL A 141 -18.98 -1.41 -1.95
CA VAL A 141 -18.78 -2.65 -2.71
C VAL A 141 -17.34 -2.73 -3.20
N THR A 142 -16.65 -3.76 -2.75
CA THR A 142 -15.25 -4.02 -3.15
C THR A 142 -15.17 -5.38 -3.83
N PRO A 143 -14.72 -5.46 -5.08
CA PRO A 143 -14.48 -6.72 -5.75
C PRO A 143 -13.28 -7.45 -5.12
N TYR A 144 -13.24 -8.77 -5.28
CA TYR A 144 -12.22 -9.62 -4.65
C TYR A 144 -10.78 -9.18 -4.93
N GLN A 145 -10.49 -8.73 -6.15
CA GLN A 145 -9.16 -8.27 -6.55
C GLN A 145 -8.69 -6.96 -5.88
N ASP A 146 -9.61 -6.21 -5.28
CA ASP A 146 -9.33 -4.95 -4.57
C ASP A 146 -9.35 -5.13 -3.03
N LEU A 147 -9.58 -6.36 -2.53
CA LEU A 147 -9.48 -6.67 -1.12
C LEU A 147 -8.03 -6.57 -0.63
N TYR A 148 -7.88 -6.27 0.63
CA TYR A 148 -6.57 -6.15 1.26
C TYR A 148 -6.07 -7.51 1.75
N SER A 149 -4.79 -7.79 1.49
CA SER A 149 -4.11 -8.96 2.01
C SER A 149 -3.16 -8.57 3.13
N LEU A 150 -3.13 -9.39 4.19
CA LEU A 150 -2.03 -9.31 5.14
C LEU A 150 -0.71 -9.66 4.45
N PRO A 151 0.37 -8.91 4.73
CA PRO A 151 1.67 -9.15 4.11
C PRO A 151 2.26 -10.47 4.62
N GLY A 152 2.04 -11.55 3.87
CA GLY A 152 2.64 -12.85 4.11
C GLY A 152 4.10 -12.92 3.66
N ASN A 153 4.80 -13.97 4.04
CA ASN A 153 6.18 -14.19 3.67
C ASN A 153 6.27 -14.77 2.25
N ILE A 154 7.02 -14.10 1.39
CA ILE A 154 7.20 -14.51 -0.02
C ILE A 154 8.50 -15.29 -0.21
N ASP A 155 9.51 -15.05 0.65
CA ASP A 155 10.86 -15.55 0.40
C ASP A 155 11.61 -15.87 1.70
N VAL A 156 12.71 -16.61 1.52
CA VAL A 156 13.70 -16.93 2.57
C VAL A 156 14.43 -15.67 3.07
N VAL A 157 14.42 -14.59 2.30
CA VAL A 157 15.05 -13.32 2.64
C VAL A 157 14.09 -12.47 3.49
N PHE A 158 14.59 -12.00 4.63
CA PHE A 158 13.84 -11.23 5.62
C PHE A 158 13.22 -9.94 5.07
N ASN A 159 11.93 -9.95 4.81
CA ASN A 159 11.18 -8.73 4.63
C ASN A 159 10.72 -8.20 6.00
N SER A 160 11.11 -6.99 6.33
CA SER A 160 10.55 -6.27 7.48
C SER A 160 9.04 -6.03 7.25
N ASN A 161 8.25 -6.09 8.33
CA ASN A 161 6.81 -5.85 8.30
C ASN A 161 5.97 -6.94 7.61
N THR A 162 6.46 -8.17 7.54
CA THR A 162 5.70 -9.33 7.07
C THR A 162 5.42 -10.32 8.20
N PHE A 163 4.31 -11.04 8.10
CA PHE A 163 3.99 -12.15 9.00
C PHE A 163 4.63 -13.43 8.46
N ARG A 164 5.71 -13.89 9.09
CA ARG A 164 6.55 -15.00 8.61
C ARG A 164 5.81 -16.33 8.51
N THR A 165 4.75 -16.51 9.27
CA THR A 165 3.94 -17.75 9.33
C THR A 165 2.79 -17.75 8.33
N LEU A 166 2.52 -16.64 7.66
CA LEU A 166 1.45 -16.53 6.69
C LEU A 166 1.99 -16.67 5.26
N ASN A 167 1.24 -17.36 4.43
CA ASN A 167 1.46 -17.37 2.98
C ASN A 167 0.90 -16.08 2.35
N ILE A 168 1.26 -15.88 1.09
CA ILE A 168 0.74 -14.76 0.30
C ILE A 168 -0.77 -14.92 0.16
N ASN A 169 -1.51 -13.84 0.42
CA ASN A 169 -2.98 -13.79 0.30
C ASN A 169 -3.72 -14.84 1.14
N GLU A 170 -3.12 -15.33 2.22
CA GLU A 170 -3.77 -16.30 3.12
C GLU A 170 -4.90 -15.65 3.91
N ILE A 171 -4.71 -14.40 4.32
CA ILE A 171 -5.74 -13.61 5.01
C ILE A 171 -6.01 -12.36 4.20
N ILE A 172 -7.25 -12.23 3.72
CA ILE A 172 -7.72 -11.10 2.93
C ILE A 172 -9.04 -10.57 3.50
N GLY A 173 -9.28 -9.28 3.36
CA GLY A 173 -10.49 -8.65 3.84
C GLY A 173 -10.64 -7.19 3.38
N ASP A 174 -11.78 -6.62 3.66
CA ASP A 174 -12.10 -5.21 3.42
C ASP A 174 -11.63 -4.29 4.56
N LYS A 175 -11.25 -4.88 5.72
CA LYS A 175 -10.74 -4.19 6.90
C LYS A 175 -9.56 -4.95 7.47
N ILE A 176 -8.43 -4.30 7.54
CA ILE A 176 -7.18 -4.86 8.07
C ILE A 176 -6.50 -3.82 8.95
N ILE A 177 -5.99 -4.28 10.08
CA ILE A 177 -5.06 -3.53 10.91
C ILE A 177 -3.87 -4.41 11.26
N THR A 178 -2.66 -3.87 11.14
CA THR A 178 -1.42 -4.57 11.50
C THR A 178 -0.56 -3.71 12.40
N LEU A 179 0.08 -4.35 13.37
CA LEU A 179 1.06 -3.75 14.25
C LEU A 179 2.32 -4.62 14.24
N HIS A 180 3.44 -4.01 13.84
CA HIS A 180 4.76 -4.63 13.93
C HIS A 180 5.62 -3.84 14.92
N LEU A 181 6.18 -4.55 15.87
CA LEU A 181 7.10 -3.99 16.86
C LEU A 181 8.42 -4.75 16.79
N THR A 182 9.49 -4.03 16.54
CA THR A 182 10.83 -4.58 16.49
C THR A 182 11.74 -3.80 17.42
N HIS A 183 12.42 -4.50 18.32
CA HIS A 183 13.42 -3.89 19.20
C HIS A 183 14.79 -4.51 18.89
N GLU A 184 15.74 -3.68 18.49
CA GLU A 184 17.09 -4.11 18.17
C GLU A 184 18.06 -3.66 19.27
N PHE A 185 18.82 -4.60 19.76
CA PHE A 185 19.93 -4.39 20.70
C PHE A 185 21.24 -4.56 19.94
N ARG A 186 22.14 -3.60 20.06
CA ARG A 186 23.49 -3.65 19.48
C ARG A 186 24.56 -3.52 20.56
#